data_3b985b0d21ad4ec3c787b1b19e139fe2
#
_entry.id   3b985b0d21ad4ec3c787b1b19e139fe2
#
_cell.length_a   1.000
_cell.length_b   1.000
_cell.length_c   1.000
_cell.angle_alpha   90.00
_cell.angle_beta   90.00
_cell.angle_gamma   90.00
#
_symmetry.space_group_name_H-M   'P 1'
#
loop_
_entity.id
_entity.type
_entity.pdbx_description
1 polymer ?
#
loop_
_entity_poly.entity_id
_entity_poly.type
_entity_poly.pdbx_seq_one_letter_code
_entity_poly.pdbx_strand_id
1 'polypeptide(L)'
;MYTEVFPSRLKKAREYTGITQKEAANALKISQSAYAHYESGNREPNLETVAMLTKLFDVNSDWLLGLSSDSGVNAMRQVIEERERERILKKMEKEAELARKIWG
;
A
#
# COMPACT_ATOMS: atom_id res chain seq x y z
N MET A 1 21.45 -6.31 -0.76
CA MET A 1 20.50 -6.99 -1.67
C MET A 1 19.10 -6.39 -1.44
N TYR A 2 18.27 -6.47 -2.43
CA TYR A 2 16.90 -5.94 -2.33
C TYR A 2 16.12 -6.54 -1.16
N THR A 3 16.42 -7.77 -0.77
CA THR A 3 15.79 -8.48 0.35
C THR A 3 15.97 -7.79 1.70
N GLU A 4 16.96 -6.92 1.85
CA GLU A 4 17.20 -6.19 3.09
C GLU A 4 16.24 -5.02 3.28
N VAL A 5 15.86 -4.37 2.19
CA VAL A 5 15.01 -3.17 2.25
C VAL A 5 13.57 -3.45 1.89
N PHE A 6 13.30 -4.52 1.13
CA PHE A 6 11.96 -4.85 0.65
C PHE A 6 10.93 -4.95 1.79
N PRO A 7 11.17 -5.71 2.87
CA PRO A 7 10.17 -5.84 3.92
C PRO A 7 9.77 -4.51 4.56
N SER A 8 10.74 -3.67 4.87
CA SER A 8 10.47 -2.38 5.51
C SER A 8 9.77 -1.41 4.56
N ARG A 9 10.15 -1.41 3.29
CA ARG A 9 9.51 -0.56 2.28
C ARG A 9 8.10 -1.01 1.97
N LEU A 10 7.86 -2.31 1.96
CA LEU A 10 6.52 -2.86 1.79
C LEU A 10 5.60 -2.41 2.93
N LYS A 11 6.08 -2.50 4.15
CA LYS A 11 5.33 -2.04 5.33
C LYS A 11 5.04 -0.54 5.25
N LYS A 12 6.03 0.27 4.88
CA LYS A 12 5.86 1.72 4.70
C LYS A 12 4.80 2.04 3.64
N ALA A 13 4.85 1.34 2.51
CA ALA A 13 3.87 1.53 1.43
C ALA A 13 2.46 1.20 1.90
N ARG A 14 2.31 0.11 2.65
CA ARG A 14 1.00 -0.28 3.21
C ARG A 14 0.49 0.75 4.22
N GLU A 15 1.34 1.16 5.14
CA GLU A 15 0.98 2.17 6.16
C GLU A 15 0.61 3.50 5.52
N TYR A 16 1.35 3.90 4.49
CA TYR A 16 1.08 5.10 3.73
C TYR A 16 -0.26 5.02 3.01
N THR A 17 -0.61 3.86 2.48
CA THR A 17 -1.90 3.62 1.84
C THR A 17 -3.05 3.57 2.87
N GLY A 18 -2.74 3.30 4.13
CA GLY A 18 -3.72 3.31 5.21
C GLY A 18 -4.54 2.03 5.32
N ILE A 19 -4.02 0.91 4.82
CA ILE A 19 -4.72 -0.37 4.91
C ILE A 19 -3.98 -1.33 5.86
N THR A 20 -4.73 -2.31 6.36
CA THR A 20 -4.19 -3.34 7.24
C THR A 20 -3.53 -4.46 6.43
N GLN A 21 -2.72 -5.29 7.11
CA GLN A 21 -2.17 -6.50 6.50
C GLN A 21 -3.27 -7.42 5.96
N LYS A 22 -4.37 -7.54 6.69
CA LYS A 22 -5.52 -8.35 6.28
C LYS A 22 -6.14 -7.82 4.99
N GLU A 23 -6.33 -6.51 4.90
CA GLU A 23 -6.88 -5.87 3.70
C GLU A 23 -5.95 -6.05 2.50
N ALA A 24 -4.64 -5.89 2.70
CA ALA A 24 -3.65 -6.13 1.65
C ALA A 24 -3.67 -7.58 1.19
N ALA A 25 -3.71 -8.52 2.11
CA ALA A 25 -3.78 -9.95 1.81
C ALA A 25 -5.05 -10.29 1.01
N ASN A 26 -6.18 -9.75 1.41
CA ASN A 26 -7.45 -9.94 0.71
C ASN A 26 -7.39 -9.41 -0.73
N ALA A 27 -6.80 -8.24 -0.92
CA ALA A 27 -6.63 -7.65 -2.25
C ALA A 27 -5.76 -8.52 -3.16
N LEU A 28 -4.76 -9.17 -2.60
CA LEU A 28 -3.85 -10.07 -3.33
C LEU A 28 -4.37 -11.50 -3.43
N LYS A 29 -5.48 -11.80 -2.77
CA LYS A 29 -6.07 -13.16 -2.70
C LYS A 29 -5.12 -14.18 -2.08
N ILE A 30 -4.41 -13.78 -1.05
CA ILE A 30 -3.53 -14.64 -0.25
C ILE A 30 -3.94 -14.57 1.22
N SER A 31 -3.41 -15.47 2.04
CA SER A 31 -3.65 -15.44 3.48
C SER A 31 -2.94 -14.26 4.12
N GLN A 32 -3.47 -13.77 5.24
CA GLN A 32 -2.82 -12.73 6.03
C GLN A 32 -1.43 -13.18 6.50
N SER A 33 -1.30 -14.44 6.87
CA SER A 33 -0.04 -15.04 7.29
C SER A 33 1.01 -14.99 6.18
N ALA A 34 0.62 -15.32 4.94
CA ALA A 34 1.52 -15.24 3.78
C ALA A 34 1.98 -13.80 3.54
N TYR A 35 1.05 -12.85 3.60
CA TYR A 35 1.38 -11.42 3.45
C TYR A 35 2.32 -10.95 4.56
N ALA A 36 2.02 -11.30 5.82
CA ALA A 36 2.85 -10.92 6.95
C ALA A 36 4.29 -11.42 6.82
N HIS A 37 4.50 -12.58 6.21
CA HIS A 37 5.85 -13.10 5.94
C HIS A 37 6.61 -12.23 4.94
N TYR A 38 5.95 -11.59 4.01
CA TYR A 38 6.60 -10.63 3.10
C TYR A 38 7.08 -9.39 3.86
N GLU A 39 6.30 -8.85 4.79
CA GLU A 39 6.70 -7.69 5.59
C GLU A 39 7.75 -8.01 6.65
N SER A 40 7.80 -9.23 7.12
CA SER A 40 8.80 -9.67 8.10
C SER A 40 10.13 -10.10 7.47
N GLY A 41 10.15 -10.29 6.15
CA GLY A 41 11.33 -10.78 5.44
C GLY A 41 11.51 -12.29 5.50
N ASN A 42 10.56 -13.02 6.07
CA ASN A 42 10.63 -14.48 6.15
C ASN A 42 10.37 -15.16 4.81
N ARG A 43 9.77 -14.46 3.87
CA ARG A 43 9.42 -15.00 2.57
C ARG A 43 9.55 -13.92 1.50
N GLU A 44 10.10 -14.29 0.34
CA GLU A 44 10.18 -13.40 -0.81
C GLU A 44 8.99 -13.66 -1.74
N PRO A 45 8.29 -12.59 -2.19
CA PRO A 45 7.26 -12.74 -3.21
C PRO A 45 7.87 -13.05 -4.57
N ASN A 46 7.13 -13.76 -5.42
CA ASN A 46 7.51 -13.94 -6.81
C ASN A 46 7.30 -12.63 -7.61
N LEU A 47 7.76 -12.61 -8.87
CA LEU A 47 7.68 -11.42 -9.71
C LEU A 47 6.23 -10.96 -9.93
N GLU A 48 5.33 -11.90 -10.12
CA GLU A 48 3.91 -11.59 -10.30
C GLU A 48 3.33 -10.89 -9.07
N THR A 49 3.65 -11.39 -7.89
CA THR A 49 3.21 -10.79 -6.62
C THR A 49 3.83 -9.41 -6.43
N VAL A 50 5.11 -9.23 -6.78
CA VAL A 50 5.76 -7.90 -6.73
C VAL A 50 5.02 -6.91 -7.64
N ALA A 51 4.68 -7.34 -8.87
CA ALA A 51 3.93 -6.50 -9.79
C ALA A 51 2.57 -6.11 -9.21
N MET A 52 1.88 -7.03 -8.56
CA MET A 52 0.59 -6.76 -7.90
C MET A 52 0.74 -5.80 -6.72
N LEU A 53 1.80 -5.95 -5.93
CA LEU A 53 2.10 -5.07 -4.80
C LEU A 53 2.36 -3.62 -5.27
N THR A 54 3.10 -3.46 -6.34
CA THR A 54 3.37 -2.12 -6.89
C THR A 54 2.09 -1.43 -7.36
N LYS A 55 1.18 -2.18 -7.94
CA LYS A 55 -0.14 -1.66 -8.34
C LYS A 55 -1.02 -1.34 -7.14
N LEU A 56 -1.04 -2.23 -6.16
CA LEU A 56 -1.86 -2.07 -4.96
C LEU A 56 -1.47 -0.81 -4.18
N PHE A 57 -0.17 -0.59 -3.99
CA PHE A 57 0.35 0.52 -3.21
C PHE A 57 0.75 1.73 -4.04
N ASP A 58 0.67 1.63 -5.36
CA ASP A 58 1.02 2.69 -6.31
C ASP A 58 2.44 3.23 -6.05
N VAL A 59 3.40 2.32 -5.97
CA VAL A 59 4.81 2.63 -5.77
C VAL A 59 5.65 2.10 -6.91
N ASN A 60 6.86 2.68 -7.06
CA ASN A 60 7.83 2.24 -8.04
C ASN A 60 8.42 0.87 -7.61
N SER A 61 8.43 -0.09 -8.53
CA SER A 61 9.01 -1.42 -8.27
C SER A 61 10.49 -1.35 -7.94
N ASP A 62 11.25 -0.46 -8.57
CA ASP A 62 12.67 -0.29 -8.30
C ASP A 62 12.91 0.17 -6.86
N TRP A 63 12.08 1.09 -6.39
CA TRP A 63 12.15 1.52 -4.99
C TRP A 63 11.79 0.39 -4.04
N LEU A 64 10.72 -0.34 -4.32
CA LEU A 64 10.28 -1.44 -3.48
C LEU A 64 11.35 -2.53 -3.37
N LEU A 65 12.06 -2.79 -4.46
CA LEU A 65 13.13 -3.79 -4.52
C LEU A 65 14.48 -3.26 -4.03
N GLY A 66 14.58 -1.98 -3.69
CA GLY A 66 15.82 -1.40 -3.19
C GLY A 66 16.80 -0.96 -4.27
N LEU A 67 16.36 -0.90 -5.53
CA LEU A 67 17.19 -0.50 -6.66
C LEU A 67 17.20 1.01 -6.88
N SER A 68 16.29 1.72 -6.24
CA SER A 68 16.17 3.18 -6.31
C SER A 68 15.80 3.74 -4.95
N SER A 69 16.26 4.93 -4.65
CA SER A 69 15.84 5.68 -3.46
C SER A 69 14.54 6.45 -3.69
N ASP A 70 14.09 6.54 -4.94
CA ASP A 70 12.91 7.27 -5.34
C ASP A 70 11.70 6.32 -5.45
N SER A 71 10.75 6.47 -4.54
CA SER A 71 9.52 5.65 -4.51
C SER A 71 8.59 5.89 -5.69
N GLY A 72 8.88 6.90 -6.51
CA GLY A 72 7.99 7.35 -7.57
C GLY A 72 7.00 8.41 -7.10
N VAL A 73 6.98 8.69 -5.79
CA VAL A 73 6.11 9.71 -5.19
C VAL A 73 6.87 10.94 -4.73
N ASN A 74 8.21 10.89 -4.69
CA ASN A 74 9.01 11.95 -4.09
C ASN A 74 8.89 13.31 -4.78
N ALA A 75 8.87 13.34 -6.11
CA ALA A 75 8.78 14.58 -6.87
C ALA A 75 7.42 15.27 -6.71
N MET A 76 6.40 14.51 -6.32
CA MET A 76 5.03 14.98 -6.21
C MET A 76 4.47 14.78 -4.80
N ARG A 77 5.33 14.57 -3.83
CA ARG A 77 4.92 14.17 -2.47
C ARG A 77 3.90 15.12 -1.85
N GLN A 78 4.10 16.43 -1.98
CA GLN A 78 3.16 17.41 -1.47
C GLN A 78 1.81 17.35 -2.19
N VAL A 79 1.84 17.21 -3.51
CA VAL A 79 0.62 17.11 -4.31
C VAL A 79 -0.13 15.81 -4.00
N ILE A 80 0.61 14.73 -3.78
CA ILE A 80 0.03 13.43 -3.42
C ILE A 80 -0.58 13.48 -2.02
N GLU A 81 0.08 14.11 -1.06
CA GLU A 81 -0.46 14.31 0.28
C GLU A 81 -1.76 15.12 0.25
N GLU A 82 -1.82 16.16 -0.57
CA GLU A 82 -3.04 16.95 -0.77
C GLU A 82 -4.15 16.12 -1.41
N ARG A 83 -3.82 15.35 -2.46
CA ARG A 83 -4.77 14.45 -3.12
C ARG A 83 -5.27 13.36 -2.19
N GLU A 84 -4.41 12.83 -1.34
CA GLU A 84 -4.82 11.84 -0.34
C GLU A 84 -5.73 12.43 0.72
N ARG A 85 -5.45 13.63 1.18
CA ARG A 85 -6.35 14.35 2.08
C ARG A 85 -7.72 14.54 1.45
N GLU A 86 -7.76 14.93 0.17
CA GLU A 86 -9.02 15.04 -0.57
C GLU A 86 -9.73 13.69 -0.71
N ARG A 87 -9.00 12.62 -1.00
CA ARG A 87 -9.58 11.28 -1.08
C ARG A 87 -10.15 10.83 0.25
N ILE A 88 -9.43 11.05 1.35
CA ILE A 88 -9.89 10.72 2.69
C ILE A 88 -11.13 11.53 3.02
N LEU A 89 -11.12 12.83 2.76
CA LEU A 89 -12.27 13.70 2.99
C LEU A 89 -13.48 13.26 2.18
N LYS A 90 -13.29 12.98 0.88
CA LYS A 90 -14.38 12.49 0.01
C LYS A 90 -14.91 11.15 0.47
N LYS A 91 -14.03 10.26 0.92
CA LYS A 91 -14.43 8.97 1.45
C LYS A 91 -15.25 9.12 2.73
N MET A 92 -14.83 10.00 3.63
CA MET A 92 -15.56 10.31 4.85
C MET A 92 -16.90 10.95 4.57
N GLU A 93 -16.96 11.89 3.61
CA GLU A 93 -18.22 12.50 3.16
C GLU A 93 -19.17 11.47 2.59
N LYS A 94 -18.65 10.57 1.76
CA LYS A 94 -19.44 9.52 1.13
C LYS A 94 -19.97 8.52 2.15
N GLU A 95 -19.17 8.15 3.13
CA GLU A 95 -19.60 7.30 4.23
C GLU A 95 -20.67 7.97 5.09
N ALA A 96 -20.50 9.26 5.36
CA ALA A 96 -21.49 10.05 6.09
C ALA A 96 -22.83 10.15 5.32
N GLU A 97 -22.77 10.34 4.00
CA GLU A 97 -23.98 10.36 3.16
C GLU A 97 -24.68 9.00 3.16
N LEU A 98 -23.91 7.92 3.03
CA LEU A 98 -24.48 6.57 3.06
C LEU A 98 -25.10 6.26 4.42
N ALA A 99 -24.45 6.66 5.50
CA ALA A 99 -24.97 6.49 6.84
C ALA A 99 -26.28 7.27 7.03
N ARG A 100 -26.36 8.50 6.51
CA ARG A 100 -27.61 9.30 6.55
C ARG A 100 -28.75 8.64 5.79
N LYS A 101 -28.47 8.02 4.64
CA LYS A 101 -29.49 7.30 3.86
C LYS A 101 -30.04 6.08 4.61
N ILE A 102 -29.19 5.42 5.40
CA ILE A 102 -29.57 4.21 6.13
C ILE A 102 -30.18 4.52 7.49
N TRP A 103 -29.63 5.47 8.21
CA TRP A 103 -29.95 5.74 9.61
C TRP A 103 -30.67 7.06 9.88
N GLY A 104 -30.72 7.89 8.86
CA GLY A 104 -31.16 9.23 9.00
C GLY A 104 -32.48 9.63 8.83
#